data_2fcfd600bf0e8c0be981468175c6827b
#
_entry.id   2fcfd600bf0e8c0be981468175c6827b
#
_cell.length_a   1.000
_cell.length_b   1.000
_cell.length_c   1.000
_cell.angle_alpha   90.00
_cell.angle_beta   90.00
_cell.angle_gamma   90.00
#
_symmetry.space_group_name_H-M   'P 1'
#
loop_
_entity.id
_entity.type
_entity.pdbx_description
1 polymer ?
#
loop_
_entity_poly.entity_id
_entity_poly.type
_entity_poly.pdbx_seq_one_letter_code
_entity_poly.pdbx_strand_id
1 'polypeptide(L)'
;MAPYWYVSDKAELLDLVTRKLMSDVKLPEPDSGTWEERLREVLTGIDAKLHDHPGIAAVLLERMLLTHRRLMNGIMDILIDAGFEGAEVFLSYAMIHTYLFGRYQVVEIKTPDPNAELPEDLEDTLQRLIPHVAGLRGRDFFNYGIDTIIAGLQTQLAAKKKRPRGRR
;
A
#
# COMPACT_ATOMS: atom_id res chain seq x y z
N MET A 1 -36.70 2.59 2.40
CA MET A 1 -36.48 1.55 3.43
C MET A 1 -35.00 1.37 3.65
N ALA A 2 -34.53 1.57 4.87
CA ALA A 2 -33.10 1.57 5.17
C ALA A 2 -32.55 0.14 5.22
N PRO A 3 -31.32 -0.11 4.72
CA PRO A 3 -30.69 -1.44 4.67
C PRO A 3 -30.21 -1.97 6.04
N TYR A 4 -30.64 -1.37 7.12
CA TYR A 4 -30.22 -1.69 8.49
C TYR A 4 -30.71 -3.02 9.07
N TRP A 5 -31.42 -3.83 8.28
CA TRP A 5 -31.87 -5.15 8.72
C TRP A 5 -30.81 -6.24 8.65
N TYR A 6 -29.65 -5.95 8.02
CA TYR A 6 -28.60 -6.94 7.76
C TYR A 6 -27.24 -6.61 8.40
N VAL A 7 -27.12 -5.44 9.03
CA VAL A 7 -25.86 -5.01 9.67
C VAL A 7 -26.18 -4.41 11.04
N SER A 8 -25.45 -4.83 12.04
CA SER A 8 -25.69 -4.43 13.44
C SER A 8 -25.22 -3.00 13.73
N ASP A 9 -24.17 -2.53 13.02
CA ASP A 9 -23.61 -1.21 13.21
C ASP A 9 -22.84 -0.70 11.97
N LYS A 10 -22.36 0.55 12.05
CA LYS A 10 -21.59 1.20 10.98
C LYS A 10 -20.28 0.47 10.70
N ALA A 11 -19.65 -0.13 11.70
CA ALA A 11 -18.37 -0.82 11.53
C ALA A 11 -18.56 -2.10 10.72
N GLU A 12 -19.60 -2.87 10.98
CA GLU A 12 -19.96 -4.06 10.21
C GLU A 12 -20.30 -3.70 8.76
N LEU A 13 -21.03 -2.60 8.53
CA LEU A 13 -21.32 -2.12 7.18
C LEU A 13 -20.03 -1.79 6.42
N LEU A 14 -19.11 -1.05 7.03
CA LEU A 14 -17.82 -0.71 6.43
C LEU A 14 -17.00 -1.97 6.14
N ASP A 15 -17.01 -2.97 7.00
CA ASP A 15 -16.34 -4.24 6.79
C ASP A 15 -16.92 -5.00 5.58
N LEU A 16 -18.24 -5.02 5.43
CA LEU A 16 -18.89 -5.64 4.28
C LEU A 16 -18.57 -4.92 2.98
N VAL A 17 -18.65 -3.59 2.96
CA VAL A 17 -18.31 -2.77 1.79
C VAL A 17 -16.86 -2.98 1.39
N THR A 18 -15.95 -2.91 2.34
CA THR A 18 -14.51 -3.07 2.11
C THR A 18 -14.19 -4.47 1.61
N ARG A 19 -14.81 -5.49 2.21
CA ARG A 19 -14.67 -6.89 1.81
C ARG A 19 -15.17 -7.12 0.38
N LYS A 20 -16.32 -6.56 0.03
CA LYS A 20 -16.88 -6.63 -1.33
C LYS A 20 -15.97 -5.93 -2.33
N LEU A 21 -15.50 -4.72 -2.03
CA LEU A 21 -14.63 -3.94 -2.90
C LEU A 21 -13.33 -4.68 -3.23
N MET A 22 -12.70 -5.27 -2.20
CA MET A 22 -11.42 -5.95 -2.35
C MET A 22 -11.56 -7.41 -2.85
N SER A 23 -12.77 -7.99 -2.84
CA SER A 23 -12.97 -9.35 -3.37
C SER A 23 -12.63 -9.48 -4.86
N ASP A 24 -12.77 -8.38 -5.60
CA ASP A 24 -12.52 -8.34 -7.05
C ASP A 24 -11.04 -8.14 -7.41
N VAL A 25 -10.18 -7.84 -6.43
CA VAL A 25 -8.74 -7.76 -6.65
C VAL A 25 -8.21 -9.16 -6.91
N LYS A 26 -7.60 -9.37 -8.06
CA LYS A 26 -6.99 -10.65 -8.43
C LYS A 26 -5.68 -10.86 -7.67
N LEU A 27 -5.44 -12.10 -7.23
CA LEU A 27 -4.12 -12.55 -6.81
C LEU A 27 -3.47 -13.21 -8.02
N PRO A 28 -2.22 -12.84 -8.36
CA PRO A 28 -1.49 -13.48 -9.45
C PRO A 28 -1.18 -14.95 -9.09
N GLU A 29 -1.13 -15.80 -10.12
CA GLU A 29 -0.76 -17.21 -9.93
C GLU A 29 0.72 -17.32 -9.49
N PRO A 30 1.09 -18.35 -8.73
CA PRO A 30 2.47 -18.50 -8.20
C PRO A 30 3.55 -18.53 -9.27
N ASP A 31 3.23 -18.98 -10.48
CA ASP A 31 4.13 -19.13 -11.63
C ASP A 31 3.98 -18.04 -12.70
N SER A 32 3.19 -16.99 -12.43
CA SER A 32 2.89 -15.95 -13.42
C SER A 32 3.98 -14.90 -13.59
N GLY A 33 5.15 -15.09 -13.00
CA GLY A 33 6.29 -14.16 -13.11
C GLY A 33 7.15 -14.12 -11.86
N THR A 34 8.03 -13.12 -11.79
CA THR A 34 8.87 -12.89 -10.60
C THR A 34 8.02 -12.46 -9.41
N TRP A 35 8.55 -12.60 -8.19
CA TRP A 35 7.83 -12.14 -6.99
C TRP A 35 7.60 -10.62 -7.02
N GLU A 36 8.49 -9.85 -7.62
CA GLU A 36 8.37 -8.39 -7.79
C GLU A 36 7.19 -8.03 -8.70
N GLU A 37 7.07 -8.73 -9.83
CA GLU A 37 5.97 -8.54 -10.78
C GLU A 37 4.65 -8.90 -10.15
N ARG A 38 4.56 -10.05 -9.49
CA ARG A 38 3.36 -10.51 -8.77
C ARG A 38 2.97 -9.54 -7.66
N LEU A 39 3.95 -9.08 -6.86
CA LEU A 39 3.68 -8.11 -5.80
C LEU A 39 3.14 -6.80 -6.38
N ARG A 40 3.78 -6.29 -7.43
CA ARG A 40 3.32 -5.07 -8.12
C ARG A 40 1.91 -5.21 -8.68
N GLU A 41 1.59 -6.33 -9.30
CA GLU A 41 0.27 -6.59 -9.88
C GLU A 41 -0.83 -6.51 -8.82
N VAL A 42 -0.69 -7.23 -7.70
CA VAL A 42 -1.71 -7.20 -6.65
C VAL A 42 -1.84 -5.81 -6.01
N LEU A 43 -0.72 -5.10 -5.78
CA LEU A 43 -0.75 -3.76 -5.21
C LEU A 43 -1.38 -2.74 -6.17
N THR A 44 -1.14 -2.87 -7.48
CA THR A 44 -1.80 -2.06 -8.51
C THR A 44 -3.31 -2.31 -8.54
N GLY A 45 -3.73 -3.56 -8.41
CA GLY A 45 -5.15 -3.92 -8.33
C GLY A 45 -5.84 -3.32 -7.10
N ILE A 46 -5.17 -3.31 -5.94
CA ILE A 46 -5.66 -2.66 -4.73
C ILE A 46 -5.74 -1.14 -4.94
N ASP A 47 -4.68 -0.54 -5.49
CA ASP A 47 -4.61 0.90 -5.74
C ASP A 47 -5.73 1.39 -6.66
N ALA A 48 -6.02 0.65 -7.73
CA ALA A 48 -7.12 0.98 -8.63
C ALA A 48 -8.48 1.04 -7.90
N LYS A 49 -8.73 0.08 -6.98
CA LYS A 49 -9.96 0.09 -6.17
C LYS A 49 -10.03 1.26 -5.19
N LEU A 50 -8.90 1.62 -4.61
CA LEU A 50 -8.81 2.76 -3.68
C LEU A 50 -8.96 4.09 -4.41
N HIS A 51 -8.46 4.20 -5.64
CA HIS A 51 -8.61 5.40 -6.46
C HIS A 51 -10.08 5.74 -6.70
N ASP A 52 -10.88 4.72 -6.99
CA ASP A 52 -12.32 4.87 -7.21
C ASP A 52 -13.10 5.13 -5.90
N HIS A 53 -12.51 4.77 -4.74
CA HIS A 53 -13.13 4.82 -3.43
C HIS A 53 -12.17 5.30 -2.33
N PRO A 54 -11.66 6.53 -2.39
CA PRO A 54 -10.57 6.99 -1.51
C PRO A 54 -10.90 6.93 -0.01
N GLY A 55 -12.14 7.19 0.37
CA GLY A 55 -12.57 7.11 1.77
C GLY A 55 -12.42 5.73 2.43
N ILE A 56 -12.28 4.66 1.63
CA ILE A 56 -12.06 3.29 2.14
C ILE A 56 -10.62 3.09 2.62
N ALA A 57 -9.66 3.85 2.09
CA ALA A 57 -8.26 3.71 2.49
C ALA A 57 -8.03 3.93 4.00
N ALA A 58 -8.73 4.91 4.59
CA ALA A 58 -8.66 5.16 6.03
C ALA A 58 -9.14 3.96 6.86
N VAL A 59 -10.26 3.35 6.44
CA VAL A 59 -10.81 2.17 7.11
C VAL A 59 -9.86 0.99 7.02
N LEU A 60 -9.23 0.80 5.86
CA LEU A 60 -8.27 -0.28 5.64
C LEU A 60 -6.98 -0.08 6.43
N LEU A 61 -6.50 1.15 6.56
CA LEU A 61 -5.31 1.47 7.33
C LEU A 61 -5.47 1.09 8.81
N GLU A 62 -6.63 1.40 9.39
CA GLU A 62 -6.92 1.09 10.80
C GLU A 62 -7.12 -0.40 11.07
N ARG A 63 -7.49 -1.19 10.05
CA ARG A 63 -7.94 -2.58 10.21
C ARG A 63 -7.03 -3.59 9.50
N MET A 64 -5.72 -3.38 9.58
CA MET A 64 -4.69 -4.16 8.86
C MET A 64 -4.90 -5.68 8.90
N LEU A 65 -5.27 -6.24 10.05
CA LEU A 65 -5.35 -7.69 10.24
C LEU A 65 -6.77 -8.27 10.06
N LEU A 66 -7.80 -7.44 9.97
CA LEU A 66 -9.18 -7.92 10.14
C LEU A 66 -9.96 -8.01 8.83
N THR A 67 -9.66 -7.21 7.82
CA THR A 67 -10.61 -6.94 6.75
C THR A 67 -10.37 -7.76 5.48
N HIS A 68 -9.13 -8.12 5.12
CA HIS A 68 -8.84 -8.78 3.83
C HIS A 68 -7.84 -9.92 3.94
N ARG A 69 -8.21 -10.93 4.73
CA ARG A 69 -7.34 -12.10 4.97
C ARG A 69 -6.83 -12.74 3.67
N ARG A 70 -7.66 -12.78 2.61
CA ARG A 70 -7.25 -13.35 1.32
C ARG A 70 -6.10 -12.57 0.68
N LEU A 71 -6.22 -11.22 0.59
CA LEU A 71 -5.17 -10.38 0.01
C LEU A 71 -3.94 -10.31 0.91
N MET A 72 -4.15 -10.22 2.24
CA MET A 72 -3.07 -10.28 3.21
C MET A 72 -2.26 -11.56 3.06
N ASN A 73 -2.92 -12.72 3.07
CA ASN A 73 -2.26 -14.01 2.89
C ASN A 73 -1.56 -14.08 1.53
N GLY A 74 -2.23 -13.69 0.44
CA GLY A 74 -1.62 -13.72 -0.89
C GLY A 74 -0.38 -12.85 -1.02
N ILE A 75 -0.36 -11.65 -0.41
CA ILE A 75 0.84 -10.80 -0.38
C ILE A 75 1.94 -11.47 0.48
N MET A 76 1.58 -12.04 1.64
CA MET A 76 2.54 -12.74 2.49
C MET A 76 3.11 -13.99 1.79
N ASP A 77 2.29 -14.75 1.04
CA ASP A 77 2.74 -15.89 0.26
C ASP A 77 3.74 -15.48 -0.81
N ILE A 78 3.50 -14.37 -1.52
CA ILE A 78 4.48 -13.80 -2.47
C ILE A 78 5.81 -13.46 -1.79
N LEU A 79 5.77 -12.91 -0.57
CA LEU A 79 6.98 -12.58 0.18
C LEU A 79 7.71 -13.84 0.67
N ILE A 80 6.97 -14.87 1.06
CA ILE A 80 7.54 -16.19 1.43
C ILE A 80 8.23 -16.83 0.22
N ASP A 81 7.57 -16.83 -0.93
CA ASP A 81 8.14 -17.34 -2.18
C ASP A 81 9.42 -16.57 -2.59
N ALA A 82 9.49 -15.27 -2.30
CA ALA A 82 10.69 -14.47 -2.51
C ALA A 82 11.86 -14.88 -1.62
N GLY A 83 11.60 -15.55 -0.47
CA GLY A 83 12.60 -16.00 0.49
C GLY A 83 12.64 -15.22 1.80
N PHE A 84 11.61 -14.44 2.13
CA PHE A 84 11.43 -13.89 3.47
C PHE A 84 10.91 -14.96 4.42
N GLU A 85 11.28 -14.89 5.69
CA GLU A 85 10.94 -15.88 6.70
C GLU A 85 10.53 -15.22 8.03
N GLY A 86 9.65 -15.90 8.77
CA GLY A 86 9.28 -15.50 10.12
C GLY A 86 8.74 -14.08 10.22
N ALA A 87 9.28 -13.30 11.16
CA ALA A 87 8.84 -11.94 11.42
C ALA A 87 9.08 -10.98 10.22
N GLU A 88 10.05 -11.28 9.35
CA GLU A 88 10.36 -10.43 8.19
C GLU A 88 9.20 -10.37 7.20
N VAL A 89 8.45 -11.46 7.02
CA VAL A 89 7.26 -11.51 6.16
C VAL A 89 6.23 -10.50 6.66
N PHE A 90 5.95 -10.54 7.95
CA PHE A 90 4.97 -9.64 8.56
C PHE A 90 5.43 -8.17 8.53
N LEU A 91 6.71 -7.91 8.84
CA LEU A 91 7.27 -6.56 8.80
C LEU A 91 7.25 -5.97 7.39
N SER A 92 7.60 -6.77 6.37
CA SER A 92 7.53 -6.37 4.97
C SER A 92 6.10 -6.09 4.55
N TYR A 93 5.15 -6.97 4.92
CA TYR A 93 3.74 -6.73 4.69
C TYR A 93 3.24 -5.47 5.38
N ALA A 94 3.57 -5.26 6.65
CA ALA A 94 3.15 -4.09 7.42
C ALA A 94 3.66 -2.78 6.79
N MET A 95 4.90 -2.76 6.32
CA MET A 95 5.48 -1.62 5.61
C MET A 95 4.71 -1.33 4.30
N ILE A 96 4.46 -2.36 3.49
CA ILE A 96 3.69 -2.24 2.25
C ILE A 96 2.30 -1.71 2.54
N HIS A 97 1.60 -2.31 3.52
CA HIS A 97 0.26 -1.92 3.93
C HIS A 97 0.22 -0.46 4.37
N THR A 98 1.10 -0.08 5.29
CA THR A 98 1.15 1.30 5.81
C THR A 98 1.39 2.31 4.70
N TYR A 99 2.32 2.02 3.78
CA TYR A 99 2.56 2.90 2.65
C TYR A 99 1.35 2.98 1.72
N LEU A 100 0.84 1.82 1.28
CA LEU A 100 -0.23 1.74 0.28
C LEU A 100 -1.50 2.48 0.71
N PHE A 101 -1.91 2.31 1.95
CA PHE A 101 -3.13 2.94 2.47
C PHE A 101 -2.87 4.32 3.08
N GLY A 102 -1.71 4.50 3.77
CA GLY A 102 -1.36 5.76 4.42
C GLY A 102 -1.13 6.90 3.42
N ARG A 103 -0.63 6.61 2.22
CA ARG A 103 -0.42 7.65 1.20
C ARG A 103 -1.73 8.34 0.81
N TYR A 104 -2.88 7.65 0.86
CA TYR A 104 -4.18 8.26 0.60
C TYR A 104 -4.55 9.31 1.65
N GLN A 105 -4.04 9.19 2.87
CA GLN A 105 -4.23 10.20 3.91
C GLN A 105 -3.41 11.48 3.65
N VAL A 106 -2.29 11.36 2.95
CA VAL A 106 -1.34 12.45 2.74
C VAL A 106 -1.54 13.11 1.37
N VAL A 107 -1.68 12.30 0.31
CA VAL A 107 -1.67 12.77 -1.08
C VAL A 107 -3.04 13.26 -1.55
N GLU A 108 -4.15 12.66 -1.04
CA GLU A 108 -5.50 13.05 -1.44
C GLU A 108 -6.04 14.25 -0.66
N ILE A 109 -5.39 14.60 0.48
CA ILE A 109 -5.89 15.67 1.34
C ILE A 109 -5.89 17.03 0.66
N LYS A 110 -5.10 17.28 -0.34
CA LYS A 110 -5.20 18.42 -1.30
C LYS A 110 -4.01 18.36 -2.26
N THR A 111 -4.28 18.22 -3.53
CA THR A 111 -3.35 18.79 -4.52
C THR A 111 -3.18 20.25 -4.12
N PRO A 112 -1.97 20.72 -3.78
CA PRO A 112 -1.78 22.14 -3.47
C PRO A 112 -2.34 22.95 -4.63
N ASP A 113 -3.18 23.93 -4.35
CA ASP A 113 -3.59 24.89 -5.38
C ASP A 113 -2.30 25.47 -5.97
N PRO A 114 -2.04 25.32 -7.29
CA PRO A 114 -0.83 25.88 -7.90
C PRO A 114 -0.71 27.40 -7.73
N ASN A 115 -1.82 28.04 -7.39
CA ASN A 115 -1.90 29.48 -7.14
C ASN A 115 -2.02 29.83 -5.64
N ALA A 116 -1.93 28.85 -4.75
CA ALA A 116 -1.92 29.13 -3.32
C ALA A 116 -0.70 29.98 -2.99
N GLU A 117 -0.92 31.10 -2.32
CA GLU A 117 0.17 31.88 -1.74
C GLU A 117 0.89 31.02 -0.72
N LEU A 118 2.18 30.82 -0.93
CA LEU A 118 3.02 30.10 -0.01
C LEU A 118 3.25 30.93 1.25
N PRO A 119 3.32 30.33 2.44
CA PRO A 119 3.70 31.04 3.64
C PRO A 119 5.04 31.78 3.44
N GLU A 120 5.11 33.06 3.85
CA GLU A 120 6.30 33.89 3.71
C GLU A 120 7.52 33.36 4.46
N ASP A 121 7.29 32.52 5.47
CA ASP A 121 8.29 31.91 6.35
C ASP A 121 8.75 30.50 5.92
N LEU A 122 8.47 30.11 4.68
CA LEU A 122 8.89 28.82 4.17
C LEU A 122 10.42 28.74 4.05
N GLU A 123 10.99 27.69 4.65
CA GLU A 123 12.41 27.37 4.55
C GLU A 123 12.89 27.27 3.09
N ASP A 124 14.08 27.77 2.80
CA ASP A 124 14.68 27.81 1.45
C ASP A 124 14.62 26.46 0.71
N THR A 125 14.75 25.36 1.42
CA THR A 125 14.68 24.01 0.83
C THR A 125 13.31 23.71 0.29
N LEU A 126 12.24 24.02 1.04
CA LEU A 126 10.87 23.80 0.60
C LEU A 126 10.52 24.72 -0.57
N GLN A 127 10.92 26.01 -0.52
CA GLN A 127 10.70 26.95 -1.63
C GLN A 127 11.28 26.41 -2.95
N ARG A 128 12.50 25.82 -2.91
CA ARG A 128 13.14 25.24 -4.09
C ARG A 128 12.44 23.97 -4.60
N LEU A 129 11.81 23.19 -3.72
CA LEU A 129 11.18 21.92 -4.08
C LEU A 129 9.73 22.06 -4.58
N ILE A 130 9.01 23.12 -4.15
CA ILE A 130 7.60 23.32 -4.50
C ILE A 130 7.33 23.26 -6.02
N PRO A 131 8.13 23.92 -6.91
CA PRO A 131 7.88 23.84 -8.36
C PRO A 131 7.92 22.40 -8.90
N HIS A 132 8.67 21.51 -8.26
CA HIS A 132 8.78 20.11 -8.65
C HIS A 132 7.62 19.24 -8.13
N VAL A 133 6.93 19.69 -7.10
CA VAL A 133 5.79 18.96 -6.50
C VAL A 133 4.48 19.25 -7.23
N ALA A 134 4.32 20.45 -7.79
CA ALA A 134 3.07 20.92 -8.40
C ALA A 134 2.54 20.02 -9.54
N GLY A 135 3.42 19.27 -10.22
CA GLY A 135 3.07 18.35 -11.30
C GLY A 135 2.75 16.92 -10.86
N LEU A 136 3.06 16.56 -9.60
CA LEU A 136 2.90 15.19 -9.12
C LEU A 136 1.43 14.82 -8.94
N ARG A 137 1.12 13.56 -9.28
CA ARG A 137 -0.21 12.95 -9.15
C ARG A 137 -0.13 11.75 -8.22
N GLY A 138 -1.27 11.29 -7.72
CA GLY A 138 -1.35 10.12 -6.85
C GLY A 138 -0.63 8.90 -7.41
N ARG A 139 -0.62 8.74 -8.75
CA ARG A 139 0.09 7.65 -9.43
C ARG A 139 1.62 7.77 -9.35
N ASP A 140 2.16 8.97 -9.34
CA ASP A 140 3.62 9.18 -9.21
C ASP A 140 4.08 8.75 -7.81
N PHE A 141 3.32 9.11 -6.79
CA PHE A 141 3.56 8.64 -5.42
C PHE A 141 3.44 7.11 -5.34
N PHE A 142 2.41 6.51 -5.95
CA PHE A 142 2.26 5.06 -5.97
C PHE A 142 3.48 4.39 -6.59
N ASN A 143 3.83 4.76 -7.82
CA ASN A 143 4.93 4.14 -8.56
C ASN A 143 6.25 4.31 -7.80
N TYR A 144 6.61 5.53 -7.42
CA TYR A 144 7.86 5.81 -6.71
C TYR A 144 7.97 5.00 -5.41
N GLY A 145 6.91 4.96 -4.61
CA GLY A 145 6.96 4.27 -3.34
C GLY A 145 7.00 2.75 -3.48
N ILE A 146 6.23 2.18 -4.39
CA ILE A 146 6.27 0.73 -4.64
C ILE A 146 7.62 0.31 -5.23
N ASP A 147 8.19 1.10 -6.16
CA ASP A 147 9.54 0.85 -6.68
C ASP A 147 10.59 0.87 -5.57
N THR A 148 10.50 1.87 -4.69
CA THR A 148 11.41 2.02 -3.55
C THR A 148 11.29 0.85 -2.58
N ILE A 149 10.07 0.42 -2.27
CA ILE A 149 9.81 -0.71 -1.37
C ILE A 149 10.37 -2.00 -1.99
N ILE A 150 10.08 -2.28 -3.25
CA ILE A 150 10.57 -3.49 -3.95
C ILE A 150 12.10 -3.50 -3.98
N ALA A 151 12.74 -2.40 -4.34
CA ALA A 151 14.20 -2.29 -4.35
C ALA A 151 14.81 -2.51 -2.95
N GLY A 152 14.16 -1.99 -1.90
CA GLY A 152 14.55 -2.24 -0.52
C GLY A 152 14.46 -3.71 -0.14
N LEU A 153 13.36 -4.37 -0.49
CA LEU A 153 13.14 -5.81 -0.25
C LEU A 153 14.17 -6.66 -1.00
N GLN A 154 14.47 -6.36 -2.28
CA GLN A 154 15.53 -7.02 -3.05
C GLN A 154 16.88 -6.90 -2.35
N THR A 155 17.21 -5.71 -1.84
CA THR A 155 18.45 -5.46 -1.11
C THR A 155 18.55 -6.32 0.15
N GLN A 156 17.47 -6.44 0.91
CA GLN A 156 17.41 -7.30 2.11
C GLN A 156 17.63 -8.77 1.75
N LEU A 157 16.98 -9.28 0.71
CA LEU A 157 17.15 -10.66 0.24
C LEU A 157 18.58 -10.93 -0.23
N ALA A 158 19.18 -9.99 -0.96
CA ALA A 158 20.57 -10.10 -1.39
C ALA A 158 21.57 -10.15 -0.21
N ALA A 159 21.31 -9.35 0.83
CA ALA A 159 22.11 -9.35 2.05
C ALA A 159 21.99 -10.68 2.83
N LYS A 160 20.79 -11.30 2.86
CA LYS A 160 20.59 -12.62 3.46
C LYS A 160 21.40 -13.71 2.75
N LYS A 161 21.41 -13.70 1.42
CA LYS A 161 22.18 -14.68 0.62
C LYS A 161 23.69 -14.56 0.84
N LYS A 162 24.21 -13.38 1.20
CA LYS A 162 25.64 -13.12 1.48
C LYS A 162 26.06 -13.51 2.91
N ARG A 163 25.12 -13.65 3.84
CA ARG A 163 25.45 -14.08 5.21
C ARG A 163 25.71 -15.59 5.21
N PRO A 164 26.94 -16.10 5.53
CA PRO A 164 27.17 -17.52 5.64
C PRO A 164 26.22 -18.07 6.72
N ARG A 165 25.53 -19.18 6.41
CA ARG A 165 24.75 -19.93 7.41
C ARG A 165 25.71 -20.28 8.55
N GLY A 166 25.63 -19.51 9.63
CA GLY A 166 26.39 -19.78 10.84
C GLY A 166 26.07 -21.21 11.30
N ARG A 167 27.10 -22.03 11.46
CA ARG A 167 26.99 -23.33 12.12
C ARG A 167 26.36 -23.11 13.48
N ARG A 168 25.18 -23.66 13.70
CA ARG A 168 24.68 -23.98 15.05
C ARG A 168 25.32 -25.25 15.52
#